data_fafda863d66b6d8cb9c7f27a5bc512fa
#
_entry.id   fafda863d66b6d8cb9c7f27a5bc512fa
#
_cell.length_a   1.000
_cell.length_b   1.000
_cell.length_c   1.000
_cell.angle_alpha   90.00
_cell.angle_beta   90.00
_cell.angle_gamma   90.00
#
_symmetry.space_group_name_H-M   'P 1'
#
loop_
_entity.id
_entity.type
_entity.pdbx_description
1 polymer ?
#
loop_
_entity_poly.entity_id
_entity_poly.type
_entity_poly.pdbx_seq_one_letter_code
_entity_poly.pdbx_strand_id
1 'polypeptide(L)'
;MEDKFIHKLTPVIRILIWSNILIFLLEFLLDKYGGFYIIKPFVFDCAKILPHQFITYQFLHNSFGHLYNNMIVLYIFGPSCERFLGKTKFILSYIVFGIFAVLSHFLLSGRTDTIVGASGSIFGVVALFTLIDRSYIYIRDRKIIPIAVISFALITFEVPHIFDKDKIGHMAHVGGAVTGVVTYFVFRKKKLNI
;
A
#
# COMPACT_ATOMS: atom_id res chain seq x y z
N MET A 1 14.07 21.50 -20.08
CA MET A 1 12.78 21.49 -19.41
C MET A 1 12.98 20.82 -18.07
N GLU A 2 12.99 21.63 -17.01
CA GLU A 2 13.12 21.14 -15.64
C GLU A 2 11.83 20.41 -15.27
N ASP A 3 11.84 19.08 -15.30
CA ASP A 3 10.85 18.28 -14.61
C ASP A 3 11.09 18.47 -13.10
N LYS A 4 10.53 19.55 -12.58
CA LYS A 4 10.42 19.74 -11.14
C LYS A 4 9.60 18.57 -10.61
N PHE A 5 10.27 17.67 -9.92
CA PHE A 5 9.72 16.54 -9.17
C PHE A 5 8.89 17.05 -7.97
N ILE A 6 7.99 18.01 -8.25
CA ILE A 6 6.97 18.45 -7.29
C ILE A 6 5.77 17.58 -7.57
N HIS A 7 5.69 16.47 -6.84
CA HIS A 7 4.50 15.63 -6.83
C HIS A 7 3.30 16.42 -6.32
N LYS A 8 2.57 17.07 -7.24
CA LYS A 8 1.22 17.52 -6.87
C LYS A 8 0.42 16.28 -6.50
N LEU A 9 -0.05 16.25 -5.25
CA LEU A 9 -0.95 15.21 -4.78
C LEU A 9 -2.13 15.08 -5.75
N THR A 10 -2.26 13.89 -6.30
CA THR A 10 -3.40 13.56 -7.16
C THR A 10 -4.67 13.36 -6.31
N PRO A 11 -5.87 13.51 -6.88
CA PRO A 11 -7.11 13.55 -6.10
C PRO A 11 -7.35 12.29 -5.25
N VAL A 12 -7.13 11.09 -5.79
CA VAL A 12 -7.38 9.84 -5.04
C VAL A 12 -6.35 9.65 -3.94
N ILE A 13 -5.07 9.95 -4.22
CA ILE A 13 -4.02 9.89 -3.18
C ILE A 13 -4.34 10.85 -2.02
N ARG A 14 -4.81 12.04 -2.33
CA ARG A 14 -5.24 13.00 -1.29
C ARG A 14 -6.36 12.44 -0.43
N ILE A 15 -7.39 11.86 -1.06
CA ILE A 15 -8.51 11.22 -0.35
C ILE A 15 -7.99 10.08 0.52
N LEU A 16 -7.18 9.18 0.00
CA LEU A 16 -6.65 8.04 0.75
C LEU A 16 -5.83 8.49 1.96
N ILE A 17 -4.91 9.45 1.79
CA ILE A 17 -4.09 9.97 2.90
C ILE A 17 -4.99 10.58 3.99
N TRP A 18 -5.90 11.48 3.63
CA TRP A 18 -6.77 12.12 4.61
C TRP A 18 -7.73 11.13 5.28
N SER A 19 -8.27 10.15 4.55
CA SER A 19 -9.12 9.10 5.13
C SER A 19 -8.36 8.30 6.18
N ASN A 20 -7.12 7.88 5.91
CA ASN A 20 -6.30 7.14 6.87
C ASN A 20 -5.98 8.00 8.11
N ILE A 21 -5.62 9.28 7.92
CA ILE A 21 -5.35 10.20 9.04
C ILE A 21 -6.60 10.41 9.89
N LEU A 22 -7.75 10.66 9.27
CA LEU A 22 -9.00 10.91 10.00
C LEU A 22 -9.47 9.66 10.77
N ILE A 23 -9.36 8.48 10.14
CA ILE A 23 -9.70 7.21 10.81
C ILE A 23 -8.75 6.98 11.99
N PHE A 24 -7.45 7.19 11.83
CA PHE A 24 -6.48 7.03 12.92
C PHE A 24 -6.74 8.00 14.07
N LEU A 25 -7.10 9.24 13.78
CA LEU A 25 -7.51 10.19 14.83
C LEU A 25 -8.77 9.72 15.57
N LEU A 26 -9.72 9.12 14.86
CA LEU A 26 -10.90 8.53 15.47
C LEU A 26 -10.53 7.32 16.33
N GLU A 27 -9.65 6.42 15.86
CA GLU A 27 -9.11 5.29 16.64
C GLU A 27 -8.49 5.79 17.95
N PHE A 28 -7.63 6.82 17.87
CA PHE A 28 -6.96 7.41 19.02
C PHE A 28 -7.95 8.03 20.03
N LEU A 29 -8.97 8.72 19.55
CA LEU A 29 -10.01 9.30 20.42
C LEU A 29 -10.87 8.21 21.07
N LEU A 30 -11.22 7.16 20.34
CA LEU A 30 -12.03 6.07 20.85
C LEU A 30 -11.26 5.18 21.83
N ASP A 31 -9.96 5.04 21.69
CA ASP A 31 -9.13 4.19 22.58
C ASP A 31 -9.29 4.59 24.04
N LYS A 32 -9.43 5.87 24.32
CA LYS A 32 -9.73 6.42 25.65
C LYS A 32 -11.03 5.90 26.25
N TYR A 33 -11.97 5.42 25.42
CA TYR A 33 -13.31 4.96 25.85
C TYR A 33 -13.54 3.46 25.58
N GLY A 34 -12.48 2.65 25.59
CA GLY A 34 -12.57 1.23 25.28
C GLY A 34 -12.68 0.94 23.79
N GLY A 35 -12.11 1.79 22.96
CA GLY A 35 -12.20 1.80 21.49
C GLY A 35 -11.76 0.52 20.81
N PHE A 36 -10.94 -0.31 21.46
CA PHE A 36 -10.57 -1.63 20.92
C PHE A 36 -11.80 -2.47 20.56
N TYR A 37 -12.84 -2.48 21.40
CA TYR A 37 -14.07 -3.22 21.11
C TYR A 37 -14.85 -2.65 19.93
N ILE A 38 -14.76 -1.34 19.68
CA ILE A 38 -15.45 -0.66 18.57
C ILE A 38 -14.71 -0.92 17.27
N ILE A 39 -13.37 -0.96 17.29
CA ILE A 39 -12.53 -1.08 16.10
C ILE A 39 -12.31 -2.54 15.69
N LYS A 40 -12.29 -3.48 16.67
CA LYS A 40 -12.07 -4.91 16.42
C LYS A 40 -12.91 -5.52 15.29
N PRO A 41 -14.18 -5.19 15.08
CA PRO A 41 -14.97 -5.74 13.98
C PRO A 41 -14.44 -5.35 12.58
N PHE A 42 -13.65 -4.28 12.46
CA PHE A 42 -13.13 -3.75 11.20
C PHE A 42 -11.71 -4.21 10.88
N VAL A 43 -11.03 -4.83 11.83
CA VAL A 43 -9.71 -5.46 11.67
C VAL A 43 -9.88 -6.75 10.86
N PHE A 44 -8.93 -7.09 10.00
CA PHE A 44 -8.94 -8.40 9.37
C PHE A 44 -8.52 -9.47 10.39
N ASP A 45 -9.47 -10.30 10.79
CA ASP A 45 -9.29 -11.35 11.80
C ASP A 45 -9.27 -12.72 11.12
N CYS A 46 -8.10 -13.34 11.03
CA CYS A 46 -7.94 -14.66 10.40
C CYS A 46 -8.74 -15.77 11.09
N ALA A 47 -9.10 -15.59 12.38
CA ALA A 47 -9.92 -16.55 13.11
C ALA A 47 -11.43 -16.35 12.87
N LYS A 48 -11.85 -15.13 12.49
CA LYS A 48 -13.27 -14.79 12.26
C LYS A 48 -13.40 -13.79 11.12
N ILE A 49 -13.31 -14.28 9.89
CA ILE A 49 -13.35 -13.44 8.68
C ILE A 49 -14.78 -12.94 8.42
N LEU A 50 -14.92 -11.62 8.26
CA LEU A 50 -16.14 -10.96 7.82
C LEU A 50 -15.91 -10.22 6.49
N PRO A 51 -16.88 -10.19 5.55
CA PRO A 51 -16.65 -9.65 4.20
C PRO A 51 -16.12 -8.21 4.16
N HIS A 52 -16.60 -7.33 5.04
CA HIS A 52 -16.18 -5.93 5.07
C HIS A 52 -14.71 -5.77 5.52
N GLN A 53 -14.17 -6.72 6.29
CA GLN A 53 -12.79 -6.68 6.78
C GLN A 53 -11.76 -6.67 5.66
N PHE A 54 -12.05 -7.27 4.48
CA PHE A 54 -11.17 -7.21 3.30
C PHE A 54 -10.89 -5.77 2.81
N ILE A 55 -11.75 -4.82 3.19
CA ILE A 55 -11.60 -3.41 2.82
C ILE A 55 -11.21 -2.57 4.03
N THR A 56 -11.89 -2.74 5.16
CA THR A 56 -11.79 -1.82 6.30
C THR A 56 -10.42 -1.86 6.97
N TYR A 57 -9.78 -3.02 7.07
CA TYR A 57 -8.47 -3.19 7.68
C TYR A 57 -7.39 -2.30 7.06
N GLN A 58 -7.53 -1.96 5.77
CA GLN A 58 -6.58 -1.15 4.99
C GLN A 58 -6.49 0.30 5.49
N PHE A 59 -7.45 0.75 6.29
CA PHE A 59 -7.53 2.10 6.80
C PHE A 59 -7.21 2.22 8.29
N LEU A 60 -7.03 1.09 8.99
CA LEU A 60 -6.72 1.03 10.42
C LEU A 60 -5.21 1.00 10.65
N HIS A 61 -4.73 1.59 11.74
CA HIS A 61 -3.30 1.62 12.06
C HIS A 61 -3.05 1.47 13.56
N ASN A 62 -2.15 0.56 13.91
CA ASN A 62 -1.84 0.25 15.31
C ASN A 62 -0.89 1.25 16.00
N SER A 63 -0.28 2.19 15.26
CA SER A 63 0.60 3.20 15.81
C SER A 63 0.77 4.40 14.86
N PHE A 64 1.16 5.54 15.44
CA PHE A 64 1.50 6.72 14.64
C PHE A 64 2.63 6.45 13.64
N GLY A 65 3.69 5.73 14.07
CA GLY A 65 4.80 5.39 13.17
C GLY A 65 4.36 4.52 12.00
N HIS A 66 3.44 3.56 12.23
CA HIS A 66 2.87 2.73 11.18
C HIS A 66 2.07 3.56 10.16
N LEU A 67 1.18 4.44 10.63
CA LEU A 67 0.46 5.38 9.76
C LEU A 67 1.42 6.27 8.98
N TYR A 68 2.38 6.91 9.67
CA TYR A 68 3.31 7.87 9.08
C TYR A 68 4.10 7.24 7.94
N ASN A 69 4.69 6.05 8.16
CA ASN A 69 5.44 5.34 7.13
C ASN A 69 4.56 4.98 5.92
N ASN A 70 3.35 4.50 6.16
CA ASN A 70 2.41 4.20 5.09
C ASN A 70 2.06 5.44 4.26
N MET A 71 1.77 6.56 4.91
CA MET A 71 1.38 7.80 4.21
C MET A 71 2.53 8.40 3.43
N ILE A 72 3.76 8.36 3.94
CA ILE A 72 4.95 8.80 3.18
C ILE A 72 5.14 7.98 1.91
N VAL A 73 5.10 6.65 2.01
CA VAL A 73 5.28 5.77 0.85
C VAL A 73 4.17 6.00 -0.17
N LEU A 74 2.92 6.10 0.28
CA LEU A 74 1.78 6.40 -0.59
C LEU A 74 1.90 7.78 -1.26
N TYR A 75 2.38 8.80 -0.53
CA TYR A 75 2.64 10.14 -1.05
C TYR A 75 3.69 10.13 -2.17
N ILE A 76 4.77 9.39 -1.99
CA ILE A 76 5.89 9.35 -2.94
C ILE A 76 5.50 8.57 -4.21
N PHE A 77 4.95 7.38 -4.08
CA PHE A 77 4.76 6.45 -5.21
C PHE A 77 3.36 6.51 -5.83
N GLY A 78 2.34 6.85 -5.03
CA GLY A 78 0.95 6.82 -5.44
C GLY A 78 0.58 7.74 -6.61
N PRO A 79 1.04 9.02 -6.64
CA PRO A 79 0.65 9.94 -7.69
C PRO A 79 1.01 9.48 -9.11
N SER A 80 2.14 8.83 -9.30
CA SER A 80 2.55 8.27 -10.60
C SER A 80 1.65 7.12 -11.03
N CYS A 81 1.27 6.25 -10.08
CA CYS A 81 0.37 5.13 -10.32
C CYS A 81 -1.05 5.63 -10.65
N GLU A 82 -1.56 6.65 -9.92
CA GLU A 82 -2.86 7.26 -10.22
C GLU A 82 -2.88 7.91 -11.61
N ARG A 83 -1.81 8.61 -12.00
CA ARG A 83 -1.69 9.17 -13.36
C ARG A 83 -1.64 8.10 -14.45
N PHE A 84 -0.98 6.98 -14.17
CA PHE A 84 -0.89 5.86 -15.10
C PHE A 84 -2.24 5.17 -15.32
N LEU A 85 -2.97 4.86 -14.25
CA LEU A 85 -4.24 4.11 -14.31
C LEU A 85 -5.46 5.01 -14.56
N GLY A 86 -5.39 6.27 -14.16
CA GLY A 86 -6.55 7.14 -13.95
C GLY A 86 -7.26 6.85 -12.63
N LYS A 87 -8.05 7.82 -12.15
CA LYS A 87 -8.65 7.83 -10.80
C LYS A 87 -9.40 6.56 -10.44
N THR A 88 -10.38 6.17 -11.28
CA THR A 88 -11.26 5.03 -11.00
C THR A 88 -10.52 3.71 -10.97
N LYS A 89 -9.64 3.47 -11.94
CA LYS A 89 -8.86 2.21 -11.98
C LYS A 89 -7.86 2.16 -10.85
N PHE A 90 -7.27 3.31 -10.47
CA PHE A 90 -6.32 3.36 -9.37
C PHE A 90 -6.98 2.99 -8.04
N ILE A 91 -8.13 3.60 -7.67
CA ILE A 91 -8.79 3.27 -6.41
C ILE A 91 -9.25 1.80 -6.36
N LEU A 92 -9.78 1.28 -7.47
CA LEU A 92 -10.16 -0.13 -7.57
C LEU A 92 -8.94 -1.05 -7.42
N SER A 93 -7.82 -0.72 -8.09
CA SER A 93 -6.58 -1.49 -7.96
C SER A 93 -6.03 -1.44 -6.54
N TYR A 94 -6.06 -0.28 -5.88
CA TYR A 94 -5.61 -0.12 -4.50
C TYR A 94 -6.37 -1.05 -3.54
N ILE A 95 -7.71 -1.08 -3.65
CA ILE A 95 -8.54 -1.98 -2.85
C ILE A 95 -8.24 -3.45 -3.17
N VAL A 96 -8.09 -3.79 -4.46
CA VAL A 96 -7.77 -5.15 -4.90
C VAL A 96 -6.39 -5.58 -4.37
N PHE A 97 -5.39 -4.72 -4.38
CA PHE A 97 -4.07 -5.00 -3.80
C PHE A 97 -4.21 -5.41 -2.32
N GLY A 98 -4.98 -4.66 -1.55
CA GLY A 98 -5.24 -4.99 -0.14
C GLY A 98 -6.00 -6.32 0.03
N ILE A 99 -7.01 -6.60 -0.79
CA ILE A 99 -7.75 -7.87 -0.73
C ILE A 99 -6.80 -9.05 -0.97
N PHE A 100 -5.98 -9.00 -2.01
CA PHE A 100 -5.02 -10.08 -2.29
C PHE A 100 -3.88 -10.14 -1.26
N ALA A 101 -3.53 -9.01 -0.66
CA ALA A 101 -2.58 -8.97 0.45
C ALA A 101 -3.06 -9.84 1.62
N VAL A 102 -4.27 -9.61 2.15
CA VAL A 102 -4.77 -10.41 3.28
C VAL A 102 -5.13 -11.83 2.89
N LEU A 103 -5.56 -12.06 1.66
CA LEU A 103 -5.74 -13.44 1.16
C LEU A 103 -4.43 -14.22 1.15
N SER A 104 -3.34 -13.60 0.67
CA SER A 104 -2.02 -14.22 0.69
C SER A 104 -1.55 -14.51 2.11
N HIS A 105 -1.76 -13.57 3.04
CA HIS A 105 -1.45 -13.80 4.44
C HIS A 105 -2.27 -14.95 5.03
N PHE A 106 -3.58 -14.94 4.86
CA PHE A 106 -4.47 -15.97 5.37
C PHE A 106 -4.12 -17.37 4.85
N LEU A 107 -3.84 -17.48 3.54
CA LEU A 107 -3.58 -18.77 2.90
C LEU A 107 -2.16 -19.31 3.14
N LEU A 108 -1.16 -18.43 3.28
CA LEU A 108 0.25 -18.82 3.22
C LEU A 108 0.98 -18.67 4.56
N SER A 109 0.53 -17.81 5.47
CA SER A 109 1.22 -17.59 6.75
C SER A 109 0.94 -18.70 7.79
N GLY A 110 -0.18 -19.40 7.66
CA GLY A 110 -0.65 -20.35 8.68
C GLY A 110 -1.01 -19.70 10.03
N ARG A 111 -1.13 -18.38 10.06
CA ARG A 111 -1.40 -17.59 11.28
C ARG A 111 -2.89 -17.38 11.50
N THR A 112 -3.27 -17.24 12.76
CA THR A 112 -4.63 -16.89 13.20
C THR A 112 -4.69 -15.51 13.81
N ASP A 113 -3.72 -14.65 13.50
CA ASP A 113 -3.58 -13.29 14.00
C ASP A 113 -4.50 -12.29 13.26
N THR A 114 -4.45 -11.06 13.71
CA THR A 114 -5.18 -9.95 13.12
C THR A 114 -4.25 -9.05 12.32
N ILE A 115 -4.74 -8.50 11.22
CA ILE A 115 -4.01 -7.59 10.34
C ILE A 115 -4.71 -6.24 10.26
N VAL A 116 -3.91 -5.17 10.32
CA VAL A 116 -4.32 -3.78 10.07
C VAL A 116 -3.25 -3.07 9.26
N GLY A 117 -3.65 -2.08 8.49
CA GLY A 117 -2.75 -1.17 7.78
C GLY A 117 -2.91 -1.16 6.27
N ALA A 118 -2.58 -0.03 5.71
CA ALA A 118 -2.56 0.21 4.26
C ALA A 118 -1.42 -0.52 3.54
N SER A 119 -0.45 -1.09 4.28
CA SER A 119 0.83 -1.54 3.74
C SER A 119 0.70 -2.56 2.63
N GLY A 120 -0.23 -3.53 2.73
CA GLY A 120 -0.47 -4.51 1.68
C GLY A 120 -0.85 -3.85 0.34
N SER A 121 -1.76 -2.87 0.36
CA SER A 121 -2.11 -2.07 -0.82
C SER A 121 -0.94 -1.22 -1.31
N ILE A 122 -0.19 -0.64 -0.40
CA ILE A 122 0.97 0.22 -0.71
C ILE A 122 2.08 -0.59 -1.38
N PHE A 123 2.34 -1.84 -0.96
CA PHE A 123 3.28 -2.71 -1.66
C PHE A 123 2.85 -2.99 -3.11
N GLY A 124 1.54 -3.10 -3.36
CA GLY A 124 1.00 -3.16 -4.72
C GLY A 124 1.28 -1.87 -5.51
N VAL A 125 1.11 -0.71 -4.89
CA VAL A 125 1.43 0.59 -5.49
C VAL A 125 2.93 0.71 -5.80
N VAL A 126 3.81 0.30 -4.87
CA VAL A 126 5.27 0.34 -5.05
C VAL A 126 5.69 -0.60 -6.19
N ALA A 127 5.16 -1.82 -6.25
CA ALA A 127 5.44 -2.77 -7.31
C ALA A 127 4.98 -2.26 -8.69
N LEU A 128 3.78 -1.68 -8.77
CA LEU A 128 3.28 -1.04 -9.99
C LEU A 128 4.18 0.13 -10.39
N PHE A 129 4.54 1.01 -9.44
CA PHE A 129 5.43 2.15 -9.67
C PHE A 129 6.77 1.72 -10.26
N THR A 130 7.40 0.68 -9.72
CA THR A 130 8.68 0.14 -10.19
C THR A 130 8.67 -0.20 -11.69
N LEU A 131 7.51 -0.59 -12.22
CA LEU A 131 7.34 -0.99 -13.62
C LEU A 131 6.97 0.17 -14.56
N ILE A 132 6.38 1.25 -14.03
CA ILE A 132 5.92 2.39 -14.85
C ILE A 132 6.86 3.58 -14.81
N ASP A 133 7.60 3.77 -13.74
CA ASP A 133 8.46 4.93 -13.54
C ASP A 133 9.90 4.62 -13.92
N ARG A 134 10.48 5.47 -14.77
CA ARG A 134 11.87 5.41 -15.21
C ARG A 134 12.70 6.58 -14.66
N SER A 135 12.19 7.24 -13.62
CA SER A 135 12.86 8.39 -13.01
C SER A 135 14.13 8.00 -12.27
N TYR A 136 15.01 8.96 -12.11
CA TYR A 136 16.30 8.81 -11.40
C TYR A 136 16.39 9.84 -10.28
N ILE A 137 17.11 9.48 -9.22
CA ILE A 137 17.61 10.45 -8.25
C ILE A 137 18.84 11.12 -8.83
N TYR A 138 18.81 12.46 -8.91
CA TYR A 138 19.91 13.28 -9.36
C TYR A 138 20.61 13.91 -8.18
N ILE A 139 21.95 13.80 -8.13
CA ILE A 139 22.78 14.55 -7.20
C ILE A 139 23.84 15.28 -8.05
N ARG A 140 23.88 16.63 -7.96
CA ARG A 140 24.79 17.48 -8.76
C ARG A 140 24.74 17.13 -10.25
N ASP A 141 23.52 17.05 -10.81
CA ASP A 141 23.25 16.73 -12.23
C ASP A 141 23.72 15.35 -12.71
N ARG A 142 24.14 14.48 -11.81
CA ARG A 142 24.45 13.08 -12.13
C ARG A 142 23.29 12.16 -11.77
N LYS A 143 22.92 11.30 -12.72
CA LYS A 143 21.99 10.18 -12.48
C LYS A 143 22.65 9.18 -11.54
N ILE A 144 22.15 9.01 -10.32
CA ILE A 144 22.79 8.15 -9.35
C ILE A 144 22.05 6.82 -9.22
N ILE A 145 20.75 6.87 -8.88
CA ILE A 145 19.97 5.66 -8.62
C ILE A 145 18.61 5.80 -9.31
N PRO A 146 18.19 4.83 -10.14
CA PRO A 146 16.80 4.77 -10.58
C PRO A 146 15.88 4.64 -9.37
N ILE A 147 14.85 5.45 -9.29
CA ILE A 147 13.86 5.37 -8.20
C ILE A 147 13.22 3.97 -8.15
N ALA A 148 13.06 3.34 -9.32
CA ALA A 148 12.61 1.95 -9.43
C ALA A 148 13.49 0.95 -8.65
N VAL A 149 14.81 1.20 -8.53
CA VAL A 149 15.70 0.33 -7.74
C VAL A 149 15.40 0.45 -6.25
N ILE A 150 15.10 1.66 -5.75
CA ILE A 150 14.71 1.84 -4.35
C ILE A 150 13.37 1.15 -4.08
N SER A 151 12.41 1.30 -5.00
CA SER A 151 11.11 0.63 -4.90
C SER A 151 11.26 -0.89 -4.89
N PHE A 152 12.12 -1.42 -5.75
CA PHE A 152 12.44 -2.85 -5.80
C PHE A 152 13.13 -3.32 -4.51
N ALA A 153 14.07 -2.53 -3.98
CA ALA A 153 14.72 -2.85 -2.71
C ALA A 153 13.74 -2.91 -1.53
N LEU A 154 12.74 -2.01 -1.49
CA LEU A 154 11.69 -2.07 -0.47
C LEU A 154 10.87 -3.37 -0.54
N ILE A 155 10.58 -3.84 -1.75
CA ILE A 155 9.85 -5.09 -1.95
C ILE A 155 10.73 -6.30 -1.59
N THR A 156 11.98 -6.31 -2.05
CA THR A 156 12.89 -7.46 -1.84
C THR A 156 13.34 -7.59 -0.40
N PHE A 157 13.34 -6.50 0.38
CA PHE A 157 13.62 -6.55 1.82
C PHE A 157 12.61 -7.44 2.56
N GLU A 158 11.37 -7.53 2.09
CA GLU A 158 10.34 -8.36 2.70
C GLU A 158 10.55 -9.86 2.47
N VAL A 159 11.20 -10.24 1.36
CA VAL A 159 11.33 -11.65 0.97
C VAL A 159 12.09 -12.51 1.99
N PRO A 160 13.23 -12.07 2.56
CA PRO A 160 13.93 -12.83 3.60
C PRO A 160 13.12 -13.00 4.89
N HIS A 161 12.19 -12.08 5.15
CA HIS A 161 11.41 -12.02 6.38
C HIS A 161 10.03 -12.69 6.30
N ILE A 162 9.70 -13.31 5.16
CA ILE A 162 8.38 -13.92 4.90
C ILE A 162 7.94 -14.89 6.00
N PHE A 163 8.88 -15.61 6.61
CA PHE A 163 8.62 -16.60 7.66
C PHE A 163 8.94 -16.11 9.08
N ASP A 164 9.33 -14.85 9.24
CA ASP A 164 9.61 -14.30 10.55
C ASP A 164 8.35 -14.28 11.42
N LYS A 165 8.52 -14.59 12.70
CA LYS A 165 7.42 -14.63 13.67
C LYS A 165 7.14 -13.26 14.31
N ASP A 166 7.58 -12.19 13.68
CA ASP A 166 7.25 -10.85 14.13
C ASP A 166 5.76 -10.53 13.85
N LYS A 167 5.32 -9.33 14.23
CA LYS A 167 3.93 -8.88 14.03
C LYS A 167 3.69 -8.26 12.64
N ILE A 168 4.65 -8.37 11.72
CA ILE A 168 4.55 -7.81 10.38
C ILE A 168 3.93 -8.83 9.45
N GLY A 169 2.98 -8.41 8.67
CA GLY A 169 2.30 -9.26 7.68
C GLY A 169 3.09 -9.40 6.38
N HIS A 170 4.29 -9.98 6.42
CA HIS A 170 5.16 -10.10 5.24
C HIS A 170 4.49 -10.79 4.05
N MET A 171 3.70 -11.85 4.29
CA MET A 171 2.92 -12.50 3.23
C MET A 171 1.87 -11.58 2.62
N ALA A 172 1.30 -10.63 3.41
CA ALA A 172 0.41 -9.62 2.88
C ALA A 172 1.15 -8.64 1.96
N HIS A 173 2.37 -8.23 2.32
CA HIS A 173 3.18 -7.36 1.47
C HIS A 173 3.51 -8.02 0.13
N VAL A 174 3.90 -9.29 0.14
CA VAL A 174 4.16 -10.06 -1.09
C VAL A 174 2.91 -10.20 -1.95
N GLY A 175 1.77 -10.53 -1.36
CA GLY A 175 0.50 -10.64 -2.08
C GLY A 175 0.08 -9.34 -2.75
N GLY A 176 0.22 -8.21 -2.05
CA GLY A 176 0.02 -6.88 -2.61
C GLY A 176 0.95 -6.59 -3.78
N ALA A 177 2.26 -6.83 -3.61
CA ALA A 177 3.27 -6.59 -4.63
C ALA A 177 3.01 -7.40 -5.92
N VAL A 178 2.72 -8.69 -5.79
CA VAL A 178 2.37 -9.56 -6.94
C VAL A 178 1.17 -9.00 -7.69
N THR A 179 0.14 -8.56 -6.99
CA THR A 179 -1.07 -7.98 -7.60
C THR A 179 -0.76 -6.66 -8.32
N GLY A 180 0.16 -5.84 -7.78
CA GLY A 180 0.68 -4.63 -8.44
C GLY A 180 1.38 -4.95 -9.76
N VAL A 181 2.22 -5.97 -9.79
CA VAL A 181 2.87 -6.46 -11.03
C VAL A 181 1.83 -6.91 -12.06
N VAL A 182 0.86 -7.72 -11.66
CA VAL A 182 -0.24 -8.18 -12.54
C VAL A 182 -1.01 -7.00 -13.11
N THR A 183 -1.32 -5.99 -12.30
CA THR A 183 -2.02 -4.78 -12.71
C THR A 183 -1.26 -4.04 -13.82
N TYR A 184 0.06 -3.93 -13.72
CA TYR A 184 0.87 -3.35 -14.79
C TYR A 184 0.64 -4.09 -16.11
N PHE A 185 0.75 -5.43 -16.13
CA PHE A 185 0.59 -6.20 -17.36
C PHE A 185 -0.82 -6.13 -17.95
N VAL A 186 -1.84 -6.02 -17.10
CA VAL A 186 -3.24 -5.83 -17.55
C VAL A 186 -3.45 -4.49 -18.23
N PHE A 187 -2.85 -3.40 -17.70
CA PHE A 187 -3.15 -2.05 -18.18
C PHE A 187 -2.10 -1.45 -19.12
N ARG A 188 -0.89 -2.01 -19.22
CA ARG A 188 0.18 -1.49 -20.08
C ARG A 188 -0.18 -1.46 -21.57
N LYS A 189 -0.92 -2.46 -22.07
CA LYS A 189 -1.25 -2.63 -23.50
C LYS A 189 -2.16 -1.54 -24.05
N LYS A 190 -2.92 -0.84 -23.20
CA LYS A 190 -3.82 0.24 -23.66
C LYS A 190 -3.11 1.56 -24.01
N LYS A 191 -1.83 1.73 -23.67
CA LYS A 191 -1.04 2.95 -23.96
C LYS A 191 -0.13 2.86 -25.19
N LEU A 192 0.03 1.67 -25.77
CA LEU A 192 0.88 1.48 -26.96
C LEU A 192 0.12 1.65 -28.30
N ASN A 193 -1.19 1.88 -28.24
CA ASN A 193 -2.07 2.03 -29.42
C ASN A 193 -2.63 3.46 -29.56
N ILE A 194 -1.87 4.48 -29.11
CA ILE A 194 -2.18 5.90 -29.36
C ILE A 194 -0.99 6.56 -30.04
#